data_6f5b41153b52432b9dc74550897e9696
#
_entry.id   6f5b41153b52432b9dc74550897e9696
#
_cell.length_a   1.000
_cell.length_b   1.000
_cell.length_c   1.000
_cell.angle_alpha   90.00
_cell.angle_beta   90.00
_cell.angle_gamma   90.00
#
_symmetry.space_group_name_H-M   'P 1'
#
loop_
_entity.id
_entity.type
_entity.pdbx_description
1 polymer ?
#
loop_
_entity_poly.entity_id
_entity_poly.type
_entity_poly.pdbx_seq_one_letter_code
_entity_poly.pdbx_strand_id
1 'polypeptide(L)'
;MEQHDLQVWSSAHLAQVEQALERWVGIDAPAGLGHAMRYAVLDGGKRLRPLLVMAAREAVAAADGDAQHAVGYQEAALRSACAAELIHAYSLVHDDMPCMDNDVLRRGKPTVHVQFGQAQALLAGD
;
A
#
# COMPACT_ATOMS: atom_id res chain seq x y z
N MET A 1 20.73 19.80 -17.83
CA MET A 1 19.50 19.48 -17.09
C MET A 1 19.30 17.98 -17.22
N GLU A 2 19.43 17.27 -16.12
CA GLU A 2 19.20 15.84 -16.13
C GLU A 2 17.71 15.58 -16.37
N GLN A 3 17.42 14.77 -17.37
CA GLN A 3 16.07 14.35 -17.64
C GLN A 3 15.73 13.24 -16.64
N HIS A 4 14.86 13.53 -15.69
CA HIS A 4 14.35 12.51 -14.77
C HIS A 4 13.54 11.48 -15.57
N ASP A 5 14.01 10.24 -15.57
CA ASP A 5 13.25 9.15 -16.14
C ASP A 5 12.21 8.69 -15.10
N LEU A 6 10.98 9.15 -15.28
CA LEU A 6 9.86 8.84 -14.39
C LEU A 6 9.63 7.33 -14.26
N GLN A 7 9.84 6.59 -15.34
CA GLN A 7 9.63 5.15 -15.31
C GLN A 7 10.67 4.44 -14.45
N VAL A 8 11.94 4.80 -14.58
CA VAL A 8 13.02 4.25 -13.75
C VAL A 8 12.80 4.62 -12.29
N TRP A 9 12.50 5.90 -12.02
CA TRP A 9 12.22 6.40 -10.68
C TRP A 9 11.05 5.66 -10.02
N SER A 10 9.92 5.58 -10.71
CA SER A 10 8.71 4.93 -10.18
C SER A 10 8.91 3.43 -9.96
N SER A 11 9.60 2.73 -10.86
CA SER A 11 9.89 1.30 -10.72
C SER A 11 10.74 1.01 -9.48
N ALA A 12 11.76 1.83 -9.22
CA ALA A 12 12.62 1.69 -8.05
C ALA A 12 11.85 1.90 -6.75
N HIS A 13 11.03 2.95 -6.68
CA HIS A 13 10.21 3.23 -5.50
C HIS A 13 9.09 2.20 -5.30
N LEU A 14 8.46 1.75 -6.38
CA LEU A 14 7.47 0.67 -6.32
C LEU A 14 8.07 -0.61 -5.73
N ALA A 15 9.27 -0.99 -6.12
CA ALA A 15 9.95 -2.15 -5.57
C ALA A 15 10.14 -2.04 -4.05
N GLN A 16 10.56 -0.87 -3.57
CA GLN A 16 10.73 -0.61 -2.14
C GLN A 16 9.41 -0.70 -1.37
N VAL A 17 8.35 -0.11 -1.91
CA VAL A 17 7.01 -0.12 -1.30
C VAL A 17 6.46 -1.54 -1.25
N GLU A 18 6.54 -2.29 -2.34
CA GLU A 18 6.05 -3.68 -2.38
C GLU A 18 6.79 -4.57 -1.38
N GLN A 19 8.11 -4.46 -1.30
CA GLN A 19 8.90 -5.21 -0.32
C GLN A 19 8.54 -4.84 1.12
N ALA A 20 8.32 -3.56 1.39
CA ALA A 20 7.92 -3.10 2.71
C ALA A 20 6.52 -3.60 3.10
N LEU A 21 5.55 -3.52 2.20
CA LEU A 21 4.20 -4.04 2.42
C LEU A 21 4.23 -5.55 2.66
N GLU A 22 4.99 -6.29 1.85
CA GLU A 22 5.13 -7.74 2.00
C GLU A 22 5.72 -8.11 3.36
N ARG A 23 6.68 -7.35 3.85
CA ARG A 23 7.31 -7.58 5.16
C ARG A 23 6.39 -7.21 6.33
N TRP A 24 5.64 -6.11 6.20
CA TRP A 24 4.84 -5.57 7.32
C TRP A 24 3.43 -6.15 7.39
N VAL A 25 2.87 -6.63 6.29
CA VAL A 25 1.60 -7.35 6.30
C VAL A 25 1.88 -8.84 6.45
N GLY A 26 2.01 -9.28 7.71
CA GLY A 26 2.41 -10.64 8.04
C GLY A 26 1.32 -11.68 7.74
N ILE A 27 1.75 -12.88 7.37
CA ILE A 27 0.85 -14.00 7.12
C ILE A 27 0.37 -14.69 8.41
N ASP A 28 1.08 -14.46 9.51
CA ASP A 28 0.91 -15.22 10.76
C ASP A 28 -0.20 -14.68 11.67
N ALA A 29 -1.02 -13.75 11.18
CA ALA A 29 -2.17 -13.26 11.94
C ALA A 29 -3.15 -14.41 12.25
N PRO A 30 -3.79 -14.39 13.45
CA PRO A 30 -4.65 -15.50 13.89
C PRO A 30 -5.84 -15.75 12.95
N ALA A 31 -6.35 -16.98 12.98
CA ALA A 31 -7.56 -17.40 12.27
C ALA A 31 -7.51 -17.20 10.74
N GLY A 32 -6.31 -17.23 10.16
CA GLY A 32 -6.12 -17.02 8.72
C GLY A 32 -6.26 -15.57 8.26
N LEU A 33 -6.37 -14.62 9.19
CA LEU A 33 -6.56 -13.21 8.87
C LEU A 33 -5.42 -12.65 8.02
N GLY A 34 -4.18 -13.12 8.24
CA GLY A 34 -3.03 -12.70 7.46
C GLY A 34 -3.17 -12.97 5.97
N HIS A 35 -3.80 -14.07 5.59
CA HIS A 35 -4.08 -14.39 4.18
C HIS A 35 -5.03 -13.37 3.55
N ALA A 36 -6.10 -13.02 4.25
CA ALA A 36 -7.07 -12.01 3.79
C ALA A 36 -6.43 -10.62 3.69
N MET A 37 -5.63 -10.22 4.68
CA MET A 37 -4.91 -8.96 4.68
C MET A 37 -3.93 -8.86 3.50
N ARG A 38 -3.13 -9.90 3.27
CA ARG A 38 -2.18 -9.94 2.15
C ARG A 38 -2.90 -9.93 0.81
N TYR A 39 -3.98 -10.66 0.67
CA TYR A 39 -4.82 -10.64 -0.52
C TYR A 39 -5.33 -9.24 -0.83
N ALA A 40 -5.80 -8.50 0.20
CA ALA A 40 -6.30 -7.14 0.04
C ALA A 40 -5.21 -6.15 -0.39
N VAL A 41 -4.00 -6.29 0.15
CA VAL A 41 -2.92 -5.30 -0.02
C VAL A 41 -1.98 -5.64 -1.17
N LEU A 42 -1.60 -6.91 -1.33
CA LEU A 42 -0.53 -7.32 -2.25
C LEU A 42 -1.03 -7.67 -3.66
N ASP A 43 -2.31 -7.53 -3.93
CA ASP A 43 -2.92 -7.97 -5.18
C ASP A 43 -2.80 -6.97 -6.33
N GLY A 44 -1.80 -6.14 -6.31
CA GLY A 44 -1.55 -5.17 -7.36
C GLY A 44 -2.13 -3.79 -7.07
N GLY A 45 -2.32 -3.01 -8.12
CA GLY A 45 -2.71 -1.62 -8.05
C GLY A 45 -1.59 -0.71 -8.54
N LYS A 46 -1.94 0.53 -8.86
CA LYS A 46 -0.99 1.49 -9.42
C LYS A 46 -0.04 2.07 -8.38
N ARG A 47 -0.34 1.91 -7.10
CA ARG A 47 0.46 2.44 -5.98
C ARG A 47 0.73 3.95 -6.11
N LEU A 48 -0.21 4.70 -6.64
CA LEU A 48 -0.04 6.14 -6.86
C LEU A 48 0.16 6.90 -5.54
N ARG A 49 -0.58 6.53 -4.49
CA ARG A 49 -0.49 7.18 -3.18
C ARG A 49 0.89 7.05 -2.56
N PRO A 50 1.47 5.85 -2.47
CA PRO A 50 2.85 5.69 -2.02
C PRO A 50 3.86 6.49 -2.84
N LEU A 51 3.72 6.48 -4.17
CA LEU A 51 4.63 7.20 -5.05
C LEU A 51 4.57 8.72 -4.81
N LEU A 52 3.38 9.27 -4.57
CA LEU A 52 3.22 10.69 -4.23
C LEU A 52 3.91 11.05 -2.91
N VAL A 53 3.83 10.18 -1.91
CA VAL A 53 4.55 10.38 -0.64
C VAL A 53 6.05 10.40 -0.87
N MET A 54 6.57 9.46 -1.63
CA MET A 54 8.01 9.39 -1.93
C MET A 54 8.48 10.59 -2.75
N ALA A 55 7.70 11.02 -3.74
CA ALA A 55 7.99 12.21 -4.55
C ALA A 55 8.01 13.49 -3.70
N ALA A 56 7.05 13.65 -2.82
CA ALA A 56 6.98 14.81 -1.91
C ALA A 56 8.22 14.86 -1.00
N ARG A 57 8.63 13.72 -0.46
CA ARG A 57 9.84 13.62 0.36
C ARG A 57 11.08 14.07 -0.41
N GLU A 58 11.25 13.59 -1.63
CA GLU A 58 12.40 13.96 -2.45
C GLU A 58 12.41 15.44 -2.82
N ALA A 59 11.25 16.00 -3.14
CA ALA A 59 11.12 17.42 -3.45
C ALA A 59 11.55 18.30 -2.27
N VAL A 60 11.10 17.95 -1.06
CA VAL A 60 11.50 18.67 0.16
C VAL A 60 12.97 18.46 0.47
N ALA A 61 13.49 17.25 0.32
CA ALA A 61 14.89 16.94 0.56
C ALA A 61 15.82 17.74 -0.37
N ALA A 62 15.44 17.90 -1.63
CA ALA A 62 16.22 18.69 -2.59
C ALA A 62 16.32 20.17 -2.19
N ALA A 63 15.29 20.70 -1.53
CA ALA A 63 15.26 22.09 -1.05
C ALA A 63 15.99 22.29 0.29
N ASP A 64 15.91 21.30 1.17
CA ASP A 64 16.35 21.40 2.57
C ASP A 64 17.87 21.17 2.74
N GLY A 65 18.45 20.27 1.96
CA GLY A 65 19.89 19.97 2.02
C GLY A 65 20.38 19.31 3.30
N ASP A 66 19.49 18.79 4.15
CA ASP A 66 19.84 18.15 5.42
C ASP A 66 20.27 16.69 5.20
N ALA A 67 21.55 16.50 4.90
CA ALA A 67 22.13 15.18 4.68
C ALA A 67 22.23 14.34 5.97
N GLN A 68 22.32 14.98 7.13
CA GLN A 68 22.52 14.30 8.41
C GLN A 68 21.32 13.40 8.80
N HIS A 69 20.09 13.84 8.48
CA HIS A 69 18.87 13.12 8.79
C HIS A 69 18.25 12.39 7.59
N ALA A 70 18.95 12.36 6.45
CA ALA A 70 18.40 11.84 5.20
C ALA A 70 17.92 10.38 5.29
N VAL A 71 18.67 9.51 5.99
CA VAL A 71 18.31 8.08 6.17
C VAL A 71 17.03 7.94 7.01
N GLY A 72 16.92 8.68 8.12
CA GLY A 72 15.74 8.66 8.97
C GLY A 72 14.50 9.19 8.25
N TYR A 73 14.63 10.24 7.47
CA TYR A 73 13.54 10.79 6.69
C TYR A 73 13.10 9.86 5.56
N GLN A 74 14.05 9.14 4.95
CA GLN A 74 13.72 8.14 3.92
C GLN A 74 12.90 6.98 4.51
N GLU A 75 13.27 6.48 5.67
CA GLU A 75 12.52 5.44 6.38
C GLU A 75 11.14 5.94 6.79
N ALA A 76 11.02 7.14 7.31
CA ALA A 76 9.76 7.76 7.66
C ALA A 76 8.84 7.92 6.44
N ALA A 77 9.39 8.33 5.30
CA ALA A 77 8.66 8.45 4.04
C ALA A 77 8.14 7.09 3.57
N LEU A 78 8.95 6.03 3.64
CA LEU A 78 8.54 4.68 3.27
C LEU A 78 7.40 4.17 4.16
N ARG A 79 7.48 4.39 5.47
CA ARG A 79 6.40 4.04 6.41
C ARG A 79 5.12 4.81 6.11
N SER A 80 5.23 6.11 5.86
CA SER A 80 4.08 6.96 5.50
C SER A 80 3.46 6.53 4.17
N ALA A 81 4.28 6.18 3.18
CA ALA A 81 3.84 5.67 1.89
C ALA A 81 3.03 4.39 2.05
N CYS A 82 3.54 3.44 2.85
CA CYS A 82 2.84 2.19 3.13
C CYS A 82 1.56 2.42 3.93
N ALA A 83 1.58 3.32 4.91
CA ALA A 83 0.38 3.67 5.68
C ALA A 83 -0.72 4.23 4.78
N ALA A 84 -0.39 5.12 3.85
CA ALA A 84 -1.35 5.67 2.90
C ALA A 84 -1.97 4.56 2.02
N GLU A 85 -1.17 3.60 1.59
CA GLU A 85 -1.66 2.47 0.79
C GLU A 85 -2.52 1.50 1.61
N LEU A 86 -2.16 1.24 2.86
CA LEU A 86 -2.96 0.40 3.76
C LEU A 86 -4.32 1.03 4.04
N ILE A 87 -4.38 2.33 4.27
CA ILE A 87 -5.63 3.06 4.44
C ILE A 87 -6.50 2.95 3.18
N HIS A 88 -5.88 3.09 2.01
CA HIS A 88 -6.59 2.90 0.74
C HIS A 88 -7.12 1.47 0.60
N ALA A 89 -6.31 0.47 0.91
CA ALA A 89 -6.69 -0.95 0.80
C ALA A 89 -7.87 -1.28 1.73
N TYR A 90 -7.83 -0.85 2.99
CA TYR A 90 -8.94 -1.14 3.90
C TYR A 90 -10.24 -0.49 3.42
N SER A 91 -10.15 0.73 2.92
CA SER A 91 -11.35 1.42 2.42
C SER A 91 -12.00 0.65 1.27
N LEU A 92 -11.21 0.09 0.38
CA LEU A 92 -11.71 -0.73 -0.72
C LEU A 92 -12.35 -2.03 -0.22
N VAL A 93 -11.72 -2.69 0.76
CA VAL A 93 -12.27 -3.93 1.35
C VAL A 93 -13.64 -3.68 1.97
N HIS A 94 -13.77 -2.63 2.76
CA HIS A 94 -15.02 -2.30 3.43
C HIS A 94 -16.09 -1.80 2.45
N ASP A 95 -15.72 -0.97 1.48
CA ASP A 95 -16.65 -0.47 0.46
C ASP A 95 -17.22 -1.59 -0.42
N ASP A 96 -16.44 -2.64 -0.67
CA ASP A 96 -16.87 -3.79 -1.47
C ASP A 96 -17.86 -4.71 -0.73
N MET A 97 -17.99 -4.61 0.58
CA MET A 97 -18.82 -5.50 1.38
C MET A 97 -20.31 -5.39 1.04
N PRO A 98 -21.11 -6.46 1.27
CA PRO A 98 -22.54 -6.44 0.97
C PRO A 98 -23.35 -5.32 1.65
N CYS A 99 -22.89 -4.85 2.81
CA CYS A 99 -23.52 -3.74 3.54
C CYS A 99 -23.17 -2.36 2.94
N MET A 100 -22.25 -2.31 1.99
CA MET A 100 -21.83 -1.10 1.29
C MET A 100 -22.17 -1.24 -0.20
N ASP A 101 -21.17 -1.26 -1.08
CA ASP A 101 -21.38 -1.32 -2.54
C ASP A 101 -21.71 -2.73 -3.06
N ASN A 102 -21.44 -3.75 -2.27
CA ASN A 102 -21.65 -5.15 -2.61
C ASN A 102 -20.99 -5.56 -3.93
N ASP A 103 -19.75 -5.16 -4.14
CA ASP A 103 -18.98 -5.52 -5.31
C ASP A 103 -18.39 -6.93 -5.14
N VAL A 104 -18.52 -7.74 -6.18
CA VAL A 104 -18.04 -9.13 -6.16
C VAL A 104 -16.69 -9.33 -6.84
N LEU A 105 -16.29 -8.38 -7.67
CA LEU A 105 -15.03 -8.39 -8.41
C LEU A 105 -14.30 -7.05 -8.26
N ARG A 106 -12.98 -7.14 -8.16
CA ARG A 106 -12.07 -5.99 -8.21
C ARG A 106 -10.82 -6.39 -8.99
N ARG A 107 -10.47 -5.60 -10.02
CA ARG A 107 -9.34 -5.91 -10.94
C ARG A 107 -9.40 -7.33 -11.51
N GLY A 108 -10.62 -7.80 -11.82
CA GLY A 108 -10.84 -9.13 -12.37
C GLY A 108 -10.76 -10.28 -11.36
N LYS A 109 -10.58 -10.00 -10.08
CA LYS A 109 -10.50 -11.00 -9.00
C LYS A 109 -11.66 -10.87 -8.03
N PRO A 110 -12.07 -11.95 -7.35
CA PRO A 110 -13.06 -11.87 -6.29
C PRO A 110 -12.65 -10.84 -5.22
N THR A 111 -13.62 -10.06 -4.74
CA THR A 111 -13.39 -9.17 -3.60
C THR A 111 -13.13 -9.97 -2.33
N VAL A 112 -12.58 -9.34 -1.30
CA VAL A 112 -12.12 -10.03 -0.09
C VAL A 112 -13.27 -10.80 0.58
N HIS A 113 -14.46 -10.21 0.68
CA HIS A 113 -15.60 -10.90 1.30
C HIS A 113 -16.11 -12.10 0.48
N VAL A 114 -15.94 -12.08 -0.84
CA VAL A 114 -16.27 -13.22 -1.70
C VAL A 114 -15.25 -14.35 -1.51
N GLN A 115 -13.97 -14.00 -1.45
CA GLN A 115 -12.89 -14.97 -1.33
C GLN A 115 -12.74 -15.57 0.07
N PHE A 116 -12.91 -14.78 1.12
CA PHE A 116 -12.62 -15.15 2.51
C PHE A 116 -13.81 -15.09 3.45
N GLY A 117 -14.96 -14.58 3.00
CA GLY A 117 -16.16 -14.38 3.82
C GLY A 117 -16.22 -12.99 4.45
N GLN A 118 -17.41 -12.61 4.89
CA GLN A 118 -17.68 -11.26 5.39
C GLN A 118 -16.92 -10.95 6.69
N ALA A 119 -16.85 -11.92 7.61
CA ALA A 119 -16.14 -11.72 8.88
C ALA A 119 -14.66 -11.44 8.65
N GLN A 120 -14.02 -12.22 7.78
CA GLN A 120 -12.61 -12.02 7.42
C GLN A 120 -12.39 -10.67 6.71
N ALA A 121 -13.31 -10.28 5.83
CA ALA A 121 -13.21 -8.99 5.15
C ALA A 121 -13.31 -7.82 6.13
N LEU A 122 -14.27 -7.87 7.05
CA LEU A 122 -14.40 -6.83 8.06
C LEU A 122 -13.14 -6.70 8.91
N LEU A 123 -12.65 -7.81 9.45
CA LEU A 123 -11.47 -7.83 10.31
C LEU A 123 -10.17 -7.50 9.57
N ALA A 124 -10.05 -7.93 8.32
CA ALA A 124 -8.88 -7.59 7.51
C ALA A 124 -8.79 -6.08 7.23
N GLY A 125 -9.93 -5.42 7.08
CA GLY A 125 -9.97 -3.96 6.93
C GLY A 125 -9.63 -3.22 8.22
N ASP A 126 -10.05 -3.73 9.37
CA ASP A 126 -9.78 -3.11 10.67
C ASP A 126 -8.30 -3.16 11.04
#